data_751f1b9b9d82ccc4883dc2e237d8b537
#
_entry.id   751f1b9b9d82ccc4883dc2e237d8b537
#
_cell.length_a   1.000
_cell.length_b   1.000
_cell.length_c   1.000
_cell.angle_alpha   90.00
_cell.angle_beta   90.00
_cell.angle_gamma   90.00
#
_symmetry.space_group_name_H-M   'P 1'
#
loop_
_entity.id
_entity.type
_entity.pdbx_description
1 polymer ?
#
loop_
_entity_poly.entity_id
_entity_poly.type
_entity_poly.pdbx_seq_one_letter_code
_entity_poly.pdbx_strand_id
1 'polypeptide(L)'
;MRTICLAISVLLGFASAAHSDPLSQIEGQIQELSKQRQTLAARLKRAELRQAARERLPEPESAQVAPPAPSAFQALTQDGPLAWRGITFYGGLDAGVAWQSHGAPFNGLYPQGLQYRISKNSNHAGFAFAPNALSYSNLGLKGTESIAPDLAVIFDLNTRFNPGSGMIANGPGSLAQNNGVALTSQSSRGDSAFAGQALNNFAYLGLSSQTFGALTVGRQKSLIADNASAYDPIDSAPAFSVIAGSFAGGGNTENSRLDNVLKYRLGFGQARFAALYQVGAGPASRDAYQFSLGGDVGSLSFDATFSQIGGSVHASSLNASQAATEPAGSLSGTISDNTGIVLAARYTYERFIFFGGYAAARNADPQTTVAPGFSGLGGYVISVTNNSAFQYHDRVRQVLWTGFKYAYDDRLEVAGGFYHALQNSYGKNGCNTTESNTCSGTFDAISGVIVYRASEKFDFYGGLMYSTVANGYASGYLYRNSVDPTVGVRYLF
;
A
#
# COMPACT_ATOMS: atom_id res chain seq x y z
N MET A 1 14.29 4.93 -28.05
CA MET A 1 13.33 4.30 -28.98
C MET A 1 13.59 2.82 -29.31
N ARG A 2 14.79 2.26 -29.11
CA ARG A 2 15.08 0.82 -29.38
C ARG A 2 14.74 -0.14 -28.22
N THR A 3 14.51 0.35 -27.02
CA THR A 3 14.27 -0.48 -25.81
C THR A 3 12.77 -0.77 -25.56
N ILE A 4 11.87 -0.05 -26.19
CA ILE A 4 10.41 -0.23 -26.01
C ILE A 4 9.86 -1.39 -26.86
N CYS A 5 10.52 -1.71 -27.99
CA CYS A 5 10.09 -2.83 -28.86
C CYS A 5 10.34 -4.22 -28.26
N LEU A 6 11.26 -4.36 -27.29
CA LEU A 6 11.57 -5.68 -26.72
C LEU A 6 10.57 -6.13 -25.65
N ALA A 7 9.93 -5.19 -24.96
CA ALA A 7 8.93 -5.50 -23.92
C ALA A 7 7.58 -5.96 -24.52
N ILE A 8 7.24 -5.47 -25.70
CA ILE A 8 5.99 -5.86 -26.38
C ILE A 8 6.11 -7.26 -27.01
N SER A 9 7.31 -7.68 -27.41
CA SER A 9 7.53 -9.00 -28.02
C SER A 9 7.45 -10.16 -27.01
N VAL A 10 7.67 -9.93 -25.74
CA VAL A 10 7.57 -10.97 -24.70
C VAL A 10 6.10 -11.24 -24.28
N LEU A 11 5.22 -10.26 -24.42
CA LEU A 11 3.79 -10.42 -24.11
C LEU A 11 3.00 -11.10 -25.26
N LEU A 12 3.53 -11.13 -26.46
CA LEU A 12 2.88 -11.78 -27.63
C LEU A 12 3.35 -13.21 -27.87
N GLY A 13 4.34 -13.70 -27.13
CA GLY A 13 4.97 -15.03 -27.33
C GLY A 13 4.27 -16.22 -26.69
N PHE A 14 3.20 -16.02 -25.89
CA PHE A 14 2.50 -17.11 -25.21
C PHE A 14 1.17 -17.55 -25.86
N ALA A 15 0.86 -17.10 -27.04
CA ALA A 15 -0.38 -17.43 -27.72
C ALA A 15 -0.17 -18.30 -28.99
N SER A 16 0.66 -19.37 -28.94
CA SER A 16 0.64 -20.36 -30.00
C SER A 16 1.16 -21.72 -29.54
N ALA A 17 0.25 -22.57 -29.10
CA ALA A 17 0.31 -24.04 -29.31
C ALA A 17 -0.96 -24.70 -28.79
N ALA A 18 -1.93 -24.92 -29.61
CA ALA A 18 -2.75 -26.13 -29.65
C ALA A 18 -3.77 -25.98 -30.79
N HIS A 19 -3.50 -26.59 -31.92
CA HIS A 19 -4.51 -26.83 -32.95
C HIS A 19 -5.46 -27.91 -32.42
N SER A 20 -6.57 -27.49 -31.84
CA SER A 20 -7.74 -28.32 -31.68
C SER A 20 -8.74 -27.94 -32.78
N ASP A 21 -9.38 -28.94 -33.33
CA ASP A 21 -10.38 -28.81 -34.38
C ASP A 21 -11.41 -27.74 -34.04
N PRO A 22 -11.68 -26.70 -34.88
CA PRO A 22 -12.59 -25.62 -34.58
C PRO A 22 -14.00 -26.08 -34.22
N LEU A 23 -14.44 -27.22 -34.68
CA LEU A 23 -15.76 -27.80 -34.35
C LEU A 23 -15.82 -28.30 -32.91
N SER A 24 -14.77 -28.96 -32.41
CA SER A 24 -14.72 -29.44 -31.02
C SER A 24 -14.63 -28.30 -30.00
N GLN A 25 -13.99 -27.20 -30.38
CA GLN A 25 -13.99 -25.98 -29.53
C GLN A 25 -15.37 -25.33 -29.47
N ILE A 26 -16.09 -25.27 -30.59
CA ILE A 26 -17.46 -24.71 -30.62
C ILE A 26 -18.42 -25.60 -29.83
N GLU A 27 -18.32 -26.91 -29.95
CA GLU A 27 -19.13 -27.85 -29.16
C GLU A 27 -18.84 -27.72 -27.65
N GLY A 28 -17.57 -27.59 -27.25
CA GLY A 28 -17.20 -27.32 -25.85
C GLY A 28 -17.76 -26.00 -25.34
N GLN A 29 -17.72 -24.94 -26.13
CA GLN A 29 -18.29 -23.64 -25.78
C GLN A 29 -19.83 -23.71 -25.67
N ILE A 30 -20.50 -24.42 -26.54
CA ILE A 30 -21.95 -24.63 -26.48
C ILE A 30 -22.35 -25.39 -25.22
N GLN A 31 -21.60 -26.44 -24.85
CA GLN A 31 -21.85 -27.16 -23.60
C GLN A 31 -21.63 -26.29 -22.37
N GLU A 32 -20.57 -25.49 -22.32
CA GLU A 32 -20.30 -24.58 -21.22
C GLU A 32 -21.35 -23.48 -21.11
N LEU A 33 -21.74 -22.86 -22.23
CA LEU A 33 -22.84 -21.91 -22.29
C LEU A 33 -24.19 -22.51 -21.86
N SER A 34 -24.47 -23.77 -22.21
CA SER A 34 -25.66 -24.48 -21.76
C SER A 34 -25.67 -24.69 -20.24
N LYS A 35 -24.53 -25.02 -19.66
CA LYS A 35 -24.34 -25.18 -18.21
C LYS A 35 -24.46 -23.86 -17.44
N GLN A 36 -23.90 -22.80 -17.99
CA GLN A 36 -24.05 -21.44 -17.46
C GLN A 36 -25.50 -20.97 -17.52
N ARG A 37 -26.20 -21.25 -18.63
CA ARG A 37 -27.63 -20.94 -18.77
C ARG A 37 -28.48 -21.69 -17.76
N GLN A 38 -28.21 -22.96 -17.50
CA GLN A 38 -28.91 -23.74 -16.47
C GLN A 38 -28.65 -23.18 -15.06
N THR A 39 -27.41 -22.79 -14.77
CA THR A 39 -27.03 -22.18 -13.48
C THR A 39 -27.71 -20.82 -13.29
N LEU A 40 -27.74 -19.99 -14.32
CA LEU A 40 -28.45 -18.70 -14.32
C LEU A 40 -29.97 -18.88 -14.15
N ALA A 41 -30.58 -19.83 -14.86
CA ALA A 41 -32.00 -20.13 -14.73
C ALA A 41 -32.35 -20.61 -13.29
N ALA A 42 -31.50 -21.41 -12.66
CA ALA A 42 -31.68 -21.83 -11.27
C ALA A 42 -31.53 -20.66 -10.28
N ARG A 43 -30.64 -19.71 -10.54
CA ARG A 43 -30.48 -18.50 -9.74
C ARG A 43 -31.68 -17.56 -9.91
N LEU A 44 -32.16 -17.38 -11.15
CA LEU A 44 -33.36 -16.58 -11.44
C LEU A 44 -34.58 -17.15 -10.71
N LYS A 45 -34.80 -18.44 -10.81
CA LYS A 45 -35.92 -19.12 -10.13
C LYS A 45 -35.84 -18.99 -8.59
N ARG A 46 -34.64 -19.02 -8.03
CA ARG A 46 -34.43 -18.73 -6.59
C ARG A 46 -34.69 -17.27 -6.22
N ALA A 47 -34.34 -16.33 -7.10
CA ALA A 47 -34.62 -14.92 -6.91
C ALA A 47 -36.13 -14.63 -6.99
N GLU A 48 -36.83 -15.22 -7.97
CA GLU A 48 -38.29 -15.13 -8.13
C GLU A 48 -39.03 -15.73 -6.92
N LEU A 49 -38.58 -16.88 -6.41
CA LEU A 49 -39.15 -17.49 -5.20
C LEU A 49 -38.94 -16.61 -3.95
N ARG A 50 -37.80 -15.92 -3.86
CA ARG A 50 -37.53 -14.96 -2.77
C ARG A 50 -38.39 -13.70 -2.91
N GLN A 51 -38.62 -13.23 -4.13
CA GLN A 51 -39.48 -12.10 -4.40
C GLN A 51 -40.95 -12.45 -4.12
N ALA A 52 -41.43 -13.60 -4.58
CA ALA A 52 -42.77 -14.10 -4.29
C ALA A 52 -43.00 -14.37 -2.79
N ALA A 53 -41.96 -14.78 -2.05
CA ALA A 53 -42.00 -14.91 -0.60
C ALA A 53 -42.10 -13.56 0.11
N ARG A 54 -41.50 -12.50 -0.43
CA ARG A 54 -41.62 -11.12 0.07
C ARG A 54 -42.99 -10.52 -0.21
N GLU A 55 -43.61 -10.81 -1.35
CA GLU A 55 -44.93 -10.32 -1.74
C GLU A 55 -46.09 -11.01 -1.01
N ARG A 56 -45.82 -12.17 -0.32
CA ARG A 56 -46.84 -12.89 0.49
C ARG A 56 -46.88 -12.46 1.94
N LEU A 57 -46.07 -11.47 2.37
CA LEU A 57 -46.19 -10.92 3.71
C LEU A 57 -47.47 -10.06 3.78
N PRO A 58 -48.41 -10.30 4.74
CA PRO A 58 -49.58 -9.47 4.89
C PRO A 58 -49.19 -8.03 5.23
N GLU A 59 -49.93 -7.07 4.68
CA GLU A 59 -49.81 -5.66 5.05
C GLU A 59 -49.95 -5.48 6.57
N PRO A 60 -49.10 -4.73 7.24
CA PRO A 60 -49.22 -4.50 8.66
C PRO A 60 -50.33 -3.56 8.94
N GLU A 61 -51.38 -4.08 9.51
CA GLU A 61 -52.43 -3.33 10.22
C GLU A 61 -51.81 -2.76 11.51
N SER A 62 -52.06 -1.47 11.76
CA SER A 62 -51.75 -0.70 12.96
C SER A 62 -50.29 -0.23 13.19
N ALA A 63 -50.21 1.07 13.48
CA ALA A 63 -48.99 1.77 13.93
C ALA A 63 -48.30 1.06 15.09
N GLN A 64 -47.31 0.20 14.78
CA GLN A 64 -46.37 -0.29 15.77
C GLN A 64 -45.31 0.78 16.00
N VAL A 65 -45.20 1.21 17.25
CA VAL A 65 -44.08 1.99 17.76
C VAL A 65 -42.78 1.34 17.25
N ALA A 66 -41.95 2.09 16.51
CA ALA A 66 -40.67 1.60 16.04
C ALA A 66 -39.92 0.97 17.21
N PRO A 67 -39.34 -0.24 17.03
CA PRO A 67 -38.57 -0.85 18.11
C PRO A 67 -37.48 0.13 18.58
N PRO A 68 -37.21 0.22 19.88
CA PRO A 68 -36.17 1.07 20.39
C PRO A 68 -34.86 0.78 19.65
N ALA A 69 -34.13 1.81 19.26
CA ALA A 69 -32.84 1.64 18.61
C ALA A 69 -31.97 0.66 19.42
N PRO A 70 -31.30 -0.29 18.77
CA PRO A 70 -30.47 -1.27 19.50
C PRO A 70 -29.49 -0.52 20.40
N SER A 71 -29.27 -1.05 21.58
CA SER A 71 -28.26 -0.48 22.49
C SER A 71 -26.90 -0.50 21.78
N ALA A 72 -25.99 0.42 22.14
CA ALA A 72 -24.64 0.48 21.56
C ALA A 72 -23.94 -0.90 21.62
N PHE A 73 -24.19 -1.68 22.69
CA PHE A 73 -23.67 -3.03 22.83
C PHE A 73 -24.30 -4.02 21.82
N GLN A 74 -25.59 -3.94 21.56
CA GLN A 74 -26.25 -4.78 20.55
C GLN A 74 -25.79 -4.42 19.13
N ALA A 75 -25.58 -3.14 18.84
CA ALA A 75 -25.04 -2.71 17.55
C ALA A 75 -23.60 -3.22 17.30
N LEU A 76 -22.78 -3.31 18.36
CA LEU A 76 -21.43 -3.86 18.28
C LEU A 76 -21.36 -5.39 18.12
N THR A 77 -22.41 -6.09 18.56
CA THR A 77 -22.47 -7.57 18.51
C THR A 77 -23.29 -8.11 17.33
N GLN A 78 -23.99 -7.26 16.58
CA GLN A 78 -24.71 -7.67 15.37
C GLN A 78 -23.75 -8.03 14.23
N ASP A 79 -24.06 -9.07 13.49
CA ASP A 79 -23.39 -9.40 12.24
C ASP A 79 -23.75 -8.35 11.19
N GLY A 80 -22.72 -7.84 10.50
CA GLY A 80 -22.88 -6.81 9.45
C GLY A 80 -22.12 -5.51 9.74
N PRO A 81 -22.11 -4.56 8.79
CA PRO A 81 -21.42 -3.29 8.95
C PRO A 81 -22.15 -2.39 9.96
N LEU A 82 -21.39 -1.68 10.76
CA LEU A 82 -21.90 -0.64 11.68
C LEU A 82 -22.32 0.58 10.85
N ALA A 83 -23.52 0.54 10.27
CA ALA A 83 -24.00 1.57 9.38
C ALA A 83 -25.24 2.29 9.95
N TRP A 84 -25.26 3.62 9.80
CA TRP A 84 -26.37 4.46 10.18
C TRP A 84 -26.58 5.58 9.15
N ARG A 85 -27.76 5.66 8.54
CA ARG A 85 -28.14 6.68 7.55
C ARG A 85 -27.07 6.92 6.45
N GLY A 86 -26.58 5.85 5.82
CA GLY A 86 -25.58 5.94 4.76
C GLY A 86 -24.14 6.12 5.23
N ILE A 87 -23.92 6.30 6.53
CA ILE A 87 -22.58 6.39 7.15
C ILE A 87 -22.20 5.03 7.74
N THR A 88 -21.04 4.50 7.39
CA THR A 88 -20.49 3.26 7.92
C THR A 88 -19.28 3.57 8.79
N PHE A 89 -19.32 3.11 10.04
CA PHE A 89 -18.14 3.04 10.90
C PHE A 89 -17.42 1.72 10.59
N TYR A 90 -16.11 1.80 10.33
CA TYR A 90 -15.32 0.64 9.98
C TYR A 90 -13.91 0.74 10.55
N GLY A 91 -13.24 -0.40 10.64
CA GLY A 91 -11.88 -0.43 11.10
C GLY A 91 -11.33 -1.82 11.31
N GLY A 92 -10.16 -1.88 11.92
CA GLY A 92 -9.51 -3.12 12.27
C GLY A 92 -8.48 -2.95 13.38
N LEU A 93 -8.24 -4.04 14.07
CA LEU A 93 -7.19 -4.20 15.08
C LEU A 93 -6.32 -5.38 14.69
N ASP A 94 -5.01 -5.17 14.60
CA ASP A 94 -4.04 -6.19 14.22
C ASP A 94 -2.88 -6.19 15.22
N ALA A 95 -2.71 -7.28 15.93
CA ALA A 95 -1.71 -7.42 16.98
C ALA A 95 -1.13 -8.83 17.00
N GLY A 96 0.15 -8.94 17.32
CA GLY A 96 0.85 -10.21 17.34
C GLY A 96 2.16 -10.18 18.12
N VAL A 97 2.93 -11.22 17.91
CA VAL A 97 4.29 -11.39 18.46
C VAL A 97 5.21 -11.79 17.31
N ALA A 98 6.38 -11.20 17.25
CA ALA A 98 7.43 -11.56 16.30
C ALA A 98 8.76 -11.85 17.02
N TRP A 99 9.57 -12.68 16.41
CA TRP A 99 10.98 -12.81 16.74
C TRP A 99 11.80 -12.32 15.56
N GLN A 100 12.89 -11.63 15.83
CA GLN A 100 13.81 -11.08 14.84
C GLN A 100 15.21 -11.58 15.10
N SER A 101 15.93 -12.04 14.08
CA SER A 101 17.35 -12.43 14.23
C SER A 101 18.26 -11.21 14.27
N HIS A 102 18.06 -10.28 13.36
CA HIS A 102 18.79 -9.02 13.21
C HIS A 102 17.84 -7.88 12.84
N GLY A 103 16.65 -7.88 13.41
CA GLY A 103 15.65 -6.86 13.16
C GLY A 103 15.92 -5.57 13.93
N ALA A 104 15.08 -4.61 13.70
CA ALA A 104 15.02 -3.41 14.50
C ALA A 104 14.03 -3.61 15.66
N PRO A 105 14.25 -3.05 16.86
CA PRO A 105 13.29 -3.15 17.95
C PRO A 105 11.94 -2.60 17.54
N PHE A 106 10.86 -3.32 17.81
CA PHE A 106 9.51 -2.84 17.61
C PHE A 106 9.21 -1.62 18.48
N ASN A 107 8.42 -0.73 17.95
CA ASN A 107 8.15 0.56 18.56
C ASN A 107 6.67 0.87 18.57
N GLY A 108 6.17 1.22 19.75
CA GLY A 108 4.78 1.56 19.99
C GLY A 108 4.29 2.86 19.32
N LEU A 109 5.17 3.65 18.71
CA LEU A 109 4.80 4.93 18.09
C LEU A 109 4.46 4.79 16.59
N TYR A 110 4.71 3.62 15.99
CA TYR A 110 4.58 3.43 14.56
C TYR A 110 3.49 2.43 14.18
N PRO A 111 2.54 2.80 13.34
CA PRO A 111 1.61 1.86 12.72
C PRO A 111 2.21 1.13 11.51
N GLN A 112 3.40 1.51 11.03
CA GLN A 112 4.04 0.87 9.87
C GLN A 112 4.99 -0.25 10.28
N GLY A 113 4.99 -1.33 9.52
CA GLY A 113 5.81 -2.51 9.77
C GLY A 113 7.23 -2.46 9.23
N LEU A 114 7.89 -1.31 9.17
CA LEU A 114 9.28 -1.19 8.69
C LEU A 114 10.28 -2.01 9.50
N GLN A 115 9.98 -2.27 10.75
CA GLN A 115 10.77 -3.08 11.66
C GLN A 115 10.72 -4.58 11.36
N TYR A 116 9.82 -5.05 10.51
CA TYR A 116 9.70 -6.47 10.16
C TYR A 116 10.69 -6.94 9.07
N ARG A 117 11.61 -6.10 8.66
CA ARG A 117 12.63 -6.43 7.68
C ARG A 117 13.97 -5.89 8.10
N ILE A 118 15.04 -6.38 7.46
CA ILE A 118 16.37 -5.80 7.68
C ILE A 118 16.37 -4.30 7.48
N SER A 119 16.93 -3.56 8.41
CA SER A 119 17.03 -2.10 8.38
C SER A 119 18.38 -1.63 8.91
N LYS A 120 18.69 -0.35 8.75
CA LYS A 120 19.93 0.24 9.28
C LYS A 120 20.05 0.11 10.80
N ASN A 121 18.91 0.07 11.48
CA ASN A 121 18.84 -0.06 12.94
C ASN A 121 18.72 -1.53 13.40
N SER A 122 19.10 -2.47 12.57
CA SER A 122 19.05 -3.91 12.85
C SER A 122 20.16 -4.33 13.80
N ASN A 123 20.01 -4.04 15.08
CA ASN A 123 21.00 -4.26 16.13
C ASN A 123 20.47 -5.17 17.25
N HIS A 124 19.29 -5.77 17.09
CA HIS A 124 18.62 -6.49 18.15
C HIS A 124 18.08 -7.83 17.69
N ALA A 125 18.27 -8.87 18.52
CA ALA A 125 17.65 -10.18 18.33
C ALA A 125 16.73 -10.48 19.52
N GLY A 126 15.54 -10.99 19.26
CA GLY A 126 14.61 -11.35 20.33
C GLY A 126 13.13 -11.27 19.96
N PHE A 127 12.30 -11.58 20.93
CA PHE A 127 10.85 -11.44 20.81
C PHE A 127 10.38 -10.03 21.14
N ALA A 128 9.38 -9.57 20.42
CA ALA A 128 8.72 -8.30 20.68
C ALA A 128 7.24 -8.37 20.30
N PHE A 129 6.44 -7.46 20.88
CA PHE A 129 5.08 -7.21 20.42
C PHE A 129 5.12 -6.72 18.98
N ALA A 130 4.30 -7.32 18.12
CA ALA A 130 4.27 -7.09 16.68
C ALA A 130 2.95 -6.40 16.30
N PRO A 131 2.91 -5.05 16.31
CA PRO A 131 1.73 -4.31 15.90
C PRO A 131 1.60 -4.32 14.37
N ASN A 132 0.37 -4.39 13.87
CA ASN A 132 0.06 -4.18 12.45
C ASN A 132 0.84 -5.11 11.49
N ALA A 133 1.00 -6.38 11.83
CA ALA A 133 1.83 -7.28 11.05
C ALA A 133 1.16 -7.73 9.74
N LEU A 134 -0.13 -8.06 9.78
CA LEU A 134 -0.90 -8.45 8.59
C LEU A 134 -1.57 -7.24 7.93
N SER A 135 -2.09 -6.29 8.72
CA SER A 135 -2.74 -5.08 8.22
C SER A 135 -2.58 -3.91 9.20
N TYR A 136 -2.86 -2.70 8.75
CA TYR A 136 -2.80 -1.54 9.65
C TYR A 136 -4.05 -1.45 10.51
N SER A 137 -3.90 -1.41 11.83
CA SER A 137 -4.97 -1.03 12.75
C SER A 137 -5.46 0.37 12.39
N ASN A 138 -6.77 0.52 12.26
CA ASN A 138 -7.37 1.77 11.82
C ASN A 138 -8.79 1.93 12.31
N LEU A 139 -9.27 3.18 12.33
CA LEU A 139 -10.64 3.57 12.58
C LEU A 139 -11.07 4.54 11.48
N GLY A 140 -12.29 4.39 10.97
CA GLY A 140 -12.78 5.25 9.90
C GLY A 140 -14.29 5.38 9.86
N LEU A 141 -14.71 6.45 9.21
CA LEU A 141 -16.09 6.73 8.82
C LEU A 141 -16.11 6.93 7.30
N LYS A 142 -16.95 6.19 6.61
CA LYS A 142 -17.18 6.40 5.18
C LYS A 142 -18.68 6.48 4.89
N GLY A 143 -19.03 7.17 3.82
CA GLY A 143 -20.43 7.29 3.46
C GLY A 143 -20.63 7.47 1.97
N THR A 144 -21.87 7.14 1.57
CA THR A 144 -22.38 7.35 0.21
C THR A 144 -23.79 7.85 0.33
N GLU A 145 -24.07 9.03 -0.24
CA GLU A 145 -25.39 9.66 -0.28
C GLU A 145 -25.79 9.89 -1.73
N SER A 146 -26.88 9.27 -2.18
CA SER A 146 -27.41 9.46 -3.53
C SER A 146 -28.11 10.83 -3.63
N ILE A 147 -27.66 11.67 -4.54
CA ILE A 147 -28.23 13.01 -4.78
C ILE A 147 -29.00 13.09 -6.12
N ALA A 148 -28.79 12.11 -7.01
CA ALA A 148 -29.53 11.92 -8.26
C ALA A 148 -29.42 10.43 -8.68
N PRO A 149 -30.22 9.98 -9.69
CA PRO A 149 -30.26 8.57 -10.10
C PRO A 149 -28.88 7.95 -10.42
N ASP A 150 -27.95 8.72 -10.99
CA ASP A 150 -26.58 8.29 -11.32
C ASP A 150 -25.52 9.18 -10.63
N LEU A 151 -25.85 9.81 -9.52
CA LEU A 151 -24.89 10.69 -8.84
C LEU A 151 -24.99 10.54 -7.33
N ALA A 152 -23.88 10.24 -6.71
CA ALA A 152 -23.75 10.15 -5.25
C ALA A 152 -22.58 10.99 -4.75
N VAL A 153 -22.74 11.56 -3.56
CA VAL A 153 -21.63 12.10 -2.76
C VAL A 153 -20.98 10.94 -2.02
N ILE A 154 -19.67 10.89 -2.01
CA ILE A 154 -18.88 9.90 -1.28
C ILE A 154 -17.84 10.58 -0.41
N PHE A 155 -17.54 10.01 0.76
CA PHE A 155 -16.45 10.47 1.62
C PHE A 155 -15.81 9.30 2.36
N ASP A 156 -14.55 9.51 2.80
CA ASP A 156 -13.85 8.61 3.70
C ASP A 156 -12.91 9.41 4.63
N LEU A 157 -13.09 9.21 5.93
CA LEU A 157 -12.28 9.78 7.01
C LEU A 157 -11.68 8.63 7.81
N ASN A 158 -10.36 8.46 7.79
CA ASN A 158 -9.72 7.31 8.40
C ASN A 158 -8.37 7.67 9.04
N THR A 159 -8.14 7.11 10.21
CA THR A 159 -6.85 7.19 10.90
C THR A 159 -6.28 5.81 11.16
N ARG A 160 -4.97 5.67 11.06
CA ARG A 160 -4.19 4.49 11.43
C ARG A 160 -3.47 4.72 12.75
N PHE A 161 -3.28 3.66 13.52
CA PHE A 161 -2.64 3.73 14.81
C PHE A 161 -1.90 2.43 15.16
N ASN A 162 -1.07 2.49 16.19
CA ASN A 162 -0.41 1.33 16.76
C ASN A 162 -1.30 0.75 17.88
N PRO A 163 -1.78 -0.49 17.78
CA PRO A 163 -2.68 -1.07 18.78
C PRO A 163 -1.98 -1.34 20.12
N GLY A 164 -0.65 -1.46 20.15
CA GLY A 164 0.11 -1.70 21.38
C GLY A 164 0.28 -0.45 22.26
N SER A 165 0.18 0.75 21.68
CA SER A 165 0.37 2.01 22.39
C SER A 165 -0.81 2.98 22.29
N GLY A 166 -1.74 2.71 21.34
CA GLY A 166 -2.80 3.67 20.98
C GLY A 166 -2.32 4.91 20.23
N MET A 167 -1.03 5.02 19.95
CA MET A 167 -0.46 6.19 19.27
C MET A 167 -0.76 6.19 17.79
N ILE A 168 -1.19 7.33 17.25
CA ILE A 168 -1.19 7.57 15.81
C ILE A 168 0.26 7.74 15.32
N ALA A 169 0.52 7.50 14.04
CA ALA A 169 1.85 7.68 13.47
C ALA A 169 2.34 9.12 13.67
N ASN A 170 3.60 9.23 14.05
CA ASN A 170 4.27 10.50 14.24
C ASN A 170 5.40 10.65 13.21
N GLY A 171 5.05 10.65 11.94
CA GLY A 171 5.93 10.87 10.79
C GLY A 171 7.43 10.93 11.06
N PRO A 172 8.02 12.14 10.96
CA PRO A 172 9.45 12.33 11.15
C PRO A 172 9.92 12.38 12.63
N GLY A 173 9.06 12.20 13.61
CA GLY A 173 9.42 12.29 15.03
C GLY A 173 10.52 11.32 15.44
N SER A 174 10.53 10.14 14.84
CA SER A 174 11.58 9.15 15.08
C SER A 174 12.94 9.58 14.53
N LEU A 175 12.97 10.25 13.42
CA LEU A 175 14.21 10.79 12.85
C LEU A 175 14.81 11.85 13.76
N ALA A 176 13.97 12.76 14.31
CA ALA A 176 14.41 13.76 15.26
C ALA A 176 14.98 13.14 16.56
N GLN A 177 14.41 12.03 17.04
CA GLN A 177 14.94 11.31 18.20
C GLN A 177 16.31 10.66 17.95
N ASN A 178 16.64 10.37 16.71
CA ASN A 178 17.92 9.80 16.30
C ASN A 178 18.97 10.87 15.92
N ASN A 179 18.64 12.17 16.04
CA ASN A 179 19.57 13.25 15.78
C ASN A 179 20.83 13.13 16.64
N GLY A 180 22.00 13.07 15.97
CA GLY A 180 23.29 12.96 16.63
C GLY A 180 23.58 11.62 17.32
N VAL A 181 22.65 10.68 17.30
CA VAL A 181 22.79 9.37 17.95
C VAL A 181 23.61 8.43 17.07
N ALA A 182 24.57 7.74 17.67
CA ALA A 182 25.37 6.71 16.97
C ALA A 182 24.45 5.59 16.45
N LEU A 183 24.78 5.03 15.27
CA LEU A 183 23.96 4.01 14.61
C LEU A 183 23.62 2.81 15.52
N THR A 184 24.58 2.38 16.34
CA THR A 184 24.42 1.26 17.30
C THR A 184 23.44 1.57 18.44
N SER A 185 23.12 2.83 18.65
CA SER A 185 22.24 3.31 19.73
C SER A 185 20.94 3.89 19.22
N GLN A 186 20.75 3.97 17.91
CA GLN A 186 19.50 4.46 17.32
C GLN A 186 18.34 3.50 17.58
N SER A 187 17.16 4.04 17.76
CA SER A 187 15.93 3.26 17.85
C SER A 187 15.31 3.06 16.48
N SER A 188 14.55 1.98 16.30
CA SER A 188 13.84 1.64 15.07
C SER A 188 12.56 2.45 14.86
N ARG A 189 12.48 3.62 15.40
CA ARG A 189 11.36 4.52 15.16
C ARG A 189 11.48 5.08 13.76
N GLY A 190 11.34 4.22 12.75
CA GLY A 190 11.56 4.53 11.36
C GLY A 190 10.69 5.67 10.84
N ASP A 191 10.92 6.08 9.64
CA ASP A 191 10.15 7.10 8.95
C ASP A 191 8.73 6.64 8.66
N SER A 192 7.75 7.54 8.69
CA SER A 192 6.37 7.25 8.35
C SER A 192 5.80 8.32 7.43
N ALA A 193 5.09 7.90 6.40
CA ALA A 193 4.28 8.80 5.58
C ALA A 193 3.02 9.34 6.31
N PHE A 194 2.77 8.86 7.52
CA PHE A 194 1.69 9.32 8.37
C PHE A 194 2.22 10.33 9.39
N ALA A 195 2.49 11.54 8.95
CA ALA A 195 2.80 12.65 9.84
C ALA A 195 1.62 12.89 10.79
N GLY A 196 1.85 13.22 12.03
CA GLY A 196 0.92 13.33 13.14
C GLY A 196 -0.48 13.93 12.93
N GLN A 197 -1.04 13.85 11.72
CA GLN A 197 -2.41 14.26 11.42
C GLN A 197 -3.41 13.30 12.06
N ALA A 198 -4.50 13.85 12.57
CA ALA A 198 -5.61 13.08 13.15
C ALA A 198 -6.21 12.10 12.10
N LEU A 199 -6.32 12.52 10.84
CA LEU A 199 -6.77 11.70 9.72
C LEU A 199 -5.57 11.38 8.81
N ASN A 200 -4.68 10.53 9.28
CA ASN A 200 -3.40 10.25 8.63
C ASN A 200 -3.51 9.32 7.41
N ASN A 201 -4.63 8.61 7.24
CA ASN A 201 -4.84 7.69 6.13
C ASN A 201 -5.69 8.29 5.03
N PHE A 202 -6.95 8.65 5.33
CA PHE A 202 -7.88 9.26 4.37
C PHE A 202 -8.60 10.45 4.99
N ALA A 203 -8.81 11.48 4.19
CA ALA A 203 -9.66 12.63 4.49
C ALA A 203 -10.10 13.24 3.15
N TYR A 204 -11.10 12.64 2.50
CA TYR A 204 -11.57 13.11 1.21
C TYR A 204 -13.10 13.12 1.11
N LEU A 205 -13.56 13.96 0.21
CA LEU A 205 -14.95 14.08 -0.25
C LEU A 205 -14.96 13.99 -1.78
N GLY A 206 -16.05 13.49 -2.38
CA GLY A 206 -16.15 13.44 -3.83
C GLY A 206 -17.53 13.13 -4.36
N LEU A 207 -17.60 13.04 -5.67
CA LEU A 207 -18.77 12.64 -6.44
C LEU A 207 -18.48 11.32 -7.14
N SER A 208 -19.45 10.43 -7.15
CA SER A 208 -19.40 9.15 -7.85
C SER A 208 -20.60 8.98 -8.75
N SER A 209 -20.36 8.56 -9.98
CA SER A 209 -21.36 8.23 -11.00
C SER A 209 -20.99 6.90 -11.64
N GLN A 210 -21.97 6.07 -11.97
CA GLN A 210 -21.73 4.83 -12.70
C GLN A 210 -21.29 5.12 -14.15
N THR A 211 -21.79 6.19 -14.74
CA THR A 211 -21.49 6.60 -16.12
C THR A 211 -20.18 7.38 -16.22
N PHE A 212 -19.93 8.32 -15.30
CA PHE A 212 -18.82 9.28 -15.39
C PHE A 212 -17.65 8.96 -14.42
N GLY A 213 -17.76 7.90 -13.64
CA GLY A 213 -16.72 7.52 -12.69
C GLY A 213 -16.74 8.34 -11.39
N ALA A 214 -15.63 8.42 -10.70
CA ALA A 214 -15.54 9.08 -9.40
C ALA A 214 -14.46 10.18 -9.40
N LEU A 215 -14.81 11.35 -8.89
CA LEU A 215 -13.93 12.49 -8.67
C LEU A 215 -13.87 12.79 -7.17
N THR A 216 -12.69 12.74 -6.58
CA THR A 216 -12.48 12.94 -5.13
C THR A 216 -11.43 14.01 -4.86
N VAL A 217 -11.61 14.77 -3.79
CA VAL A 217 -10.73 15.86 -3.34
C VAL A 217 -10.33 15.65 -1.90
N GLY A 218 -9.05 15.82 -1.58
CA GLY A 218 -8.52 15.73 -0.22
C GLY A 218 -7.36 14.74 -0.09
N ARG A 219 -7.03 14.38 1.15
CA ARG A 219 -5.96 13.42 1.44
C ARG A 219 -6.39 12.00 1.07
N GLN A 220 -5.64 11.37 0.20
CA GLN A 220 -5.95 10.03 -0.28
C GLN A 220 -4.71 9.29 -0.82
N LYS A 221 -4.88 8.01 -1.11
CA LYS A 221 -3.83 7.14 -1.62
C LYS A 221 -3.38 7.56 -3.01
N SER A 222 -2.07 7.56 -3.26
CA SER A 222 -1.50 7.79 -4.58
C SER A 222 -1.86 6.65 -5.55
N LEU A 223 -1.83 6.91 -6.87
CA LEU A 223 -2.12 5.87 -7.87
C LEU A 223 -1.03 4.79 -7.91
N ILE A 224 0.24 5.17 -7.68
CA ILE A 224 1.34 4.20 -7.54
C ILE A 224 1.08 3.25 -6.38
N ALA A 225 0.65 3.77 -5.24
CA ALA A 225 0.35 2.94 -4.08
C ALA A 225 -0.91 2.10 -4.26
N ASP A 226 -1.91 2.58 -5.01
CA ASP A 226 -3.08 1.79 -5.38
C ASP A 226 -2.68 0.58 -6.23
N ASN A 227 -1.89 0.81 -7.29
CA ASN A 227 -1.39 -0.24 -8.18
C ASN A 227 -0.54 -1.25 -7.38
N ALA A 228 0.52 -0.78 -6.71
CA ALA A 228 1.41 -1.64 -5.95
C ALA A 228 0.66 -2.53 -4.95
N SER A 229 -0.34 -1.98 -4.25
CA SER A 229 -1.14 -2.76 -3.29
C SER A 229 -2.09 -3.77 -3.94
N ALA A 230 -2.64 -3.45 -5.12
CA ALA A 230 -3.58 -4.33 -5.82
C ALA A 230 -2.91 -5.57 -6.39
N TYR A 231 -1.60 -5.50 -6.63
CA TYR A 231 -0.80 -6.55 -7.26
C TYR A 231 0.31 -7.10 -6.36
N ASP A 232 0.26 -6.82 -5.07
CA ASP A 232 1.14 -7.45 -4.09
C ASP A 232 0.55 -8.81 -3.67
N PRO A 233 1.32 -9.89 -3.74
CA PRO A 233 0.83 -11.24 -3.39
C PRO A 233 0.37 -11.38 -1.93
N ILE A 234 0.80 -10.48 -1.03
CA ILE A 234 0.48 -10.55 0.41
C ILE A 234 -0.26 -9.28 0.86
N ASP A 235 -1.04 -8.64 -0.03
CA ASP A 235 -1.91 -7.48 0.26
C ASP A 235 -1.20 -6.30 0.95
N SER A 236 0.10 -6.13 0.70
CA SER A 236 0.93 -5.13 1.37
C SER A 236 0.99 -5.29 2.89
N ALA A 237 0.90 -6.55 3.37
CA ALA A 237 1.03 -6.87 4.79
C ALA A 237 2.40 -6.41 5.32
N PRO A 238 2.46 -5.56 6.35
CA PRO A 238 3.72 -4.94 6.78
C PRO A 238 4.82 -5.93 7.18
N ALA A 239 4.46 -7.06 7.80
CA ALA A 239 5.43 -8.07 8.22
C ALA A 239 5.88 -9.00 7.08
N PHE A 240 5.17 -9.04 5.96
CA PHE A 240 5.36 -10.06 4.93
C PHE A 240 5.56 -9.48 3.53
N SER A 241 5.33 -8.17 3.32
CA SER A 241 5.54 -7.49 2.05
C SER A 241 6.59 -6.39 2.14
N VAL A 242 7.43 -6.33 1.11
CA VAL A 242 8.40 -5.24 0.94
C VAL A 242 7.77 -4.03 0.25
N ILE A 243 6.75 -4.24 -0.57
CA ILE A 243 6.15 -3.19 -1.42
C ILE A 243 5.53 -2.08 -0.58
N ALA A 244 4.81 -2.43 0.50
CA ALA A 244 4.19 -1.45 1.39
C ALA A 244 5.17 -0.40 1.96
N GLY A 245 6.41 -0.78 2.18
CA GLY A 245 7.43 0.10 2.73
C GLY A 245 8.45 0.64 1.71
N SER A 246 8.49 0.07 0.50
CA SER A 246 9.54 0.41 -0.48
C SER A 246 9.11 1.44 -1.52
N PHE A 247 7.85 1.44 -1.91
CA PHE A 247 7.31 2.37 -2.92
C PHE A 247 6.17 3.24 -2.41
N ALA A 248 5.45 2.78 -1.42
CA ALA A 248 4.21 3.41 -0.99
C ALA A 248 4.37 4.32 0.25
N GLY A 249 5.55 4.72 0.57
CA GLY A 249 5.86 5.57 1.74
C GLY A 249 6.91 4.92 2.64
N GLY A 250 7.62 5.61 3.39
CA GLY A 250 8.70 5.11 4.23
C GLY A 250 10.08 5.40 3.66
N GLY A 251 10.34 6.66 3.41
CA GLY A 251 11.63 7.15 2.98
C GLY A 251 11.90 6.95 1.51
N ASN A 252 10.89 6.63 0.72
CA ASN A 252 10.96 6.53 -0.72
C ASN A 252 10.38 7.77 -1.38
N THR A 253 10.68 7.90 -2.65
CA THR A 253 10.36 9.03 -3.49
C THR A 253 8.87 9.24 -3.71
N GLU A 254 8.07 8.18 -3.48
CA GLU A 254 6.64 8.21 -3.67
C GLU A 254 5.93 8.01 -2.33
N ASN A 255 5.25 9.04 -1.86
CA ASN A 255 4.39 8.93 -0.70
C ASN A 255 3.15 8.09 -1.01
N SER A 256 2.79 7.20 -0.10
CA SER A 256 1.59 6.38 -0.24
C SER A 256 0.29 7.18 -0.11
N ARG A 257 0.34 8.32 0.57
CA ARG A 257 -0.76 9.28 0.71
C ARG A 257 -0.27 10.66 0.35
N LEU A 258 -1.09 11.36 -0.41
CA LEU A 258 -0.83 12.72 -0.85
C LEU A 258 -1.94 13.63 -0.32
N ASP A 259 -1.56 14.84 0.09
CA ASP A 259 -2.46 15.89 0.54
C ASP A 259 -2.87 16.76 -0.65
N ASN A 260 -3.99 17.48 -0.53
CA ASN A 260 -4.48 18.42 -1.55
C ASN A 260 -4.63 17.80 -2.95
N VAL A 261 -5.13 16.57 -2.98
CA VAL A 261 -5.25 15.80 -4.21
C VAL A 261 -6.63 15.96 -4.84
N LEU A 262 -6.64 16.16 -6.16
CA LEU A 262 -7.77 15.89 -7.04
C LEU A 262 -7.50 14.54 -7.72
N LYS A 263 -8.42 13.57 -7.57
CA LYS A 263 -8.26 12.22 -8.12
C LYS A 263 -9.52 11.78 -8.83
N TYR A 264 -9.34 11.37 -10.08
CA TYR A 264 -10.41 10.86 -10.93
C TYR A 264 -10.19 9.40 -11.25
N ARG A 265 -11.27 8.62 -11.28
CA ARG A 265 -11.27 7.20 -11.67
C ARG A 265 -12.47 6.91 -12.55
N LEU A 266 -12.24 6.19 -13.65
CA LEU A 266 -13.25 5.75 -14.59
C LEU A 266 -13.01 4.28 -14.97
N GLY A 267 -14.07 3.47 -14.88
CA GLY A 267 -14.13 2.14 -15.46
C GLY A 267 -15.07 2.13 -16.66
N PHE A 268 -14.67 1.52 -17.78
CA PHE A 268 -15.53 1.33 -18.93
C PHE A 268 -15.27 -0.02 -19.57
N GLY A 269 -16.27 -0.88 -19.52
CA GLY A 269 -16.13 -2.28 -19.97
C GLY A 269 -15.03 -2.99 -19.15
N GLN A 270 -14.03 -3.50 -19.84
CA GLN A 270 -12.89 -4.20 -19.25
C GLN A 270 -11.72 -3.25 -18.91
N ALA A 271 -11.77 -2.00 -19.38
CA ALA A 271 -10.71 -1.04 -19.18
C ALA A 271 -10.98 -0.14 -17.97
N ARG A 272 -9.91 0.35 -17.35
CA ARG A 272 -9.96 1.33 -16.27
C ARG A 272 -8.88 2.38 -16.44
N PHE A 273 -9.23 3.60 -16.12
CA PHE A 273 -8.37 4.77 -16.16
C PHE A 273 -8.42 5.50 -14.82
N ALA A 274 -7.29 6.05 -14.39
CA ALA A 274 -7.24 6.98 -13.28
C ALA A 274 -6.24 8.09 -13.53
N ALA A 275 -6.54 9.27 -13.01
CA ALA A 275 -5.67 10.45 -13.02
C ALA A 275 -5.67 11.09 -11.63
N LEU A 276 -4.51 11.61 -11.23
CA LEU A 276 -4.33 12.29 -9.96
C LEU A 276 -3.49 13.54 -10.18
N TYR A 277 -3.93 14.64 -9.59
CA TYR A 277 -3.17 15.88 -9.50
C TYR A 277 -3.11 16.34 -8.04
N GLN A 278 -1.92 16.63 -7.56
CA GLN A 278 -1.67 17.23 -6.24
C GLN A 278 -1.24 18.67 -6.43
N VAL A 279 -1.95 19.59 -5.79
CA VAL A 279 -1.51 20.98 -5.68
C VAL A 279 -0.41 21.06 -4.63
N GLY A 280 0.74 21.59 -5.00
CA GLY A 280 1.86 21.79 -4.08
C GLY A 280 1.48 22.65 -2.89
N ALA A 281 1.80 22.20 -1.68
CA ALA A 281 1.31 22.79 -0.44
C ALA A 281 2.38 23.54 0.37
N GLY A 282 3.57 23.80 -0.17
CA GLY A 282 4.61 24.46 0.60
C GLY A 282 5.89 24.76 -0.20
N PRO A 283 6.88 25.38 0.43
CA PRO A 283 8.08 25.85 -0.29
C PRO A 283 8.93 24.71 -0.88
N ALA A 284 8.84 23.50 -0.36
CA ALA A 284 9.50 22.33 -0.92
C ALA A 284 8.60 21.53 -1.87
N SER A 285 7.28 21.56 -1.66
CA SER A 285 6.32 20.75 -2.38
C SER A 285 5.91 21.46 -3.68
N ARG A 286 6.25 20.88 -4.80
CA ARG A 286 5.74 21.24 -6.12
C ARG A 286 4.57 20.32 -6.46
N ASP A 287 3.90 20.66 -7.57
CA ASP A 287 2.80 19.85 -8.07
C ASP A 287 3.24 18.41 -8.36
N ALA A 288 2.34 17.49 -8.13
CA ALA A 288 2.50 16.10 -8.54
C ALA A 288 1.34 15.67 -9.46
N TYR A 289 1.63 14.81 -10.43
CA TYR A 289 0.63 14.20 -11.28
C TYR A 289 0.92 12.74 -11.51
N GLN A 290 -0.16 11.95 -11.56
CA GLN A 290 -0.08 10.51 -11.78
C GLN A 290 -1.19 10.09 -12.75
N PHE A 291 -0.90 9.06 -13.56
CA PHE A 291 -1.84 8.46 -14.48
C PHE A 291 -1.76 6.94 -14.36
N SER A 292 -2.90 6.28 -14.41
CA SER A 292 -2.98 4.83 -14.43
C SER A 292 -3.91 4.36 -15.53
N LEU A 293 -3.50 3.32 -16.23
CA LEU A 293 -4.29 2.62 -17.24
C LEU A 293 -4.19 1.13 -16.99
N GLY A 294 -5.31 0.45 -17.04
CA GLY A 294 -5.36 -0.99 -16.82
C GLY A 294 -6.60 -1.65 -17.39
N GLY A 295 -6.73 -2.93 -17.13
CA GLY A 295 -7.87 -3.69 -17.62
C GLY A 295 -7.89 -5.11 -17.11
N ASP A 296 -9.02 -5.78 -17.41
CA ASP A 296 -9.26 -7.17 -17.11
C ASP A 296 -9.56 -7.92 -18.41
N VAL A 297 -8.78 -8.99 -18.71
CA VAL A 297 -8.96 -9.84 -19.89
C VAL A 297 -9.07 -11.28 -19.42
N GLY A 298 -10.30 -11.77 -19.33
CA GLY A 298 -10.57 -13.07 -18.73
C GLY A 298 -10.11 -13.12 -17.28
N SER A 299 -9.16 -14.03 -16.99
CA SER A 299 -8.56 -14.19 -15.66
C SER A 299 -7.35 -13.28 -15.39
N LEU A 300 -6.90 -12.54 -16.39
CA LEU A 300 -5.76 -11.62 -16.27
C LEU A 300 -6.25 -10.21 -15.93
N SER A 301 -5.69 -9.62 -14.88
CA SER A 301 -5.85 -8.21 -14.51
C SER A 301 -4.49 -7.54 -14.54
N PHE A 302 -4.39 -6.33 -15.08
CA PHE A 302 -3.12 -5.59 -15.16
C PHE A 302 -3.33 -4.09 -15.05
N ASP A 303 -2.32 -3.39 -14.55
CA ASP A 303 -2.27 -1.92 -14.49
C ASP A 303 -0.85 -1.41 -14.78
N ALA A 304 -0.80 -0.27 -15.47
CA ALA A 304 0.39 0.53 -15.66
C ALA A 304 0.16 1.92 -15.05
N THR A 305 1.05 2.35 -14.17
CA THR A 305 0.95 3.65 -13.50
C THR A 305 2.23 4.45 -13.70
N PHE A 306 2.08 5.71 -14.06
CA PHE A 306 3.14 6.71 -14.14
C PHE A 306 2.94 7.77 -13.05
N SER A 307 4.04 8.26 -12.49
CA SER A 307 4.07 9.31 -11.47
C SER A 307 5.19 10.31 -11.72
N GLN A 308 4.89 11.58 -11.50
CA GLN A 308 5.86 12.66 -11.45
C GLN A 308 5.59 13.52 -10.22
N ILE A 309 6.61 13.72 -9.37
CA ILE A 309 6.51 14.56 -8.17
C ILE A 309 7.69 15.52 -8.18
N GLY A 310 7.43 16.82 -8.18
CA GLY A 310 8.46 17.85 -8.10
C GLY A 310 8.76 18.25 -6.66
N GLY A 311 10.04 18.46 -6.34
CA GLY A 311 10.46 18.93 -5.02
C GLY A 311 10.12 18.01 -3.87
N SER A 312 10.19 16.71 -4.10
CA SER A 312 9.98 15.70 -3.05
C SER A 312 11.04 15.81 -1.97
N VAL A 313 10.63 15.73 -0.71
CA VAL A 313 11.52 15.80 0.44
C VAL A 313 11.70 14.41 1.04
N HIS A 314 12.94 13.95 1.08
CA HIS A 314 13.32 12.76 1.84
C HIS A 314 13.97 13.19 3.16
N ALA A 315 13.23 13.10 4.25
CA ALA A 315 13.71 13.47 5.57
C ALA A 315 14.67 12.42 6.16
N SER A 316 15.64 12.86 6.91
CA SER A 316 16.59 12.04 7.65
C SER A 316 17.01 12.72 8.96
N SER A 317 17.59 11.93 9.87
CA SER A 317 18.20 12.46 11.09
C SER A 317 19.42 13.31 10.76
N LEU A 318 19.67 14.32 11.60
CA LEU A 318 20.90 15.09 11.59
C LEU A 318 22.06 14.21 12.13
N ASN A 319 23.25 14.39 11.59
CA ASN A 319 24.45 13.83 12.19
C ASN A 319 24.83 14.58 13.48
N ALA A 320 25.82 14.09 14.23
CA ALA A 320 26.18 14.65 15.52
C ALA A 320 26.64 16.12 15.45
N SER A 321 27.38 16.50 14.39
CA SER A 321 27.84 17.88 14.21
C SER A 321 26.68 18.84 13.86
N GLN A 322 25.76 18.40 13.02
CA GLN A 322 24.54 19.15 12.70
C GLN A 322 23.63 19.30 13.92
N ALA A 323 23.40 18.20 14.64
CA ALA A 323 22.54 18.21 15.84
C ALA A 323 23.05 19.13 16.96
N ALA A 324 24.35 19.39 17.00
CA ALA A 324 24.96 20.31 17.95
C ALA A 324 24.69 21.80 17.64
N THR A 325 24.36 22.12 16.41
CA THR A 325 24.16 23.52 15.94
C THR A 325 22.72 23.85 15.58
N GLU A 326 21.92 22.84 15.28
CA GLU A 326 20.54 23.03 14.84
C GLU A 326 19.54 22.96 16.01
N PRO A 327 18.38 23.64 15.93
CA PRO A 327 17.35 23.58 16.96
C PRO A 327 16.86 22.16 17.22
N ALA A 328 16.43 21.90 18.46
CA ALA A 328 15.83 20.63 18.85
C ALA A 328 14.60 20.30 17.97
N GLY A 329 14.48 19.06 17.53
CA GLY A 329 13.40 18.63 16.63
C GLY A 329 13.63 18.93 15.15
N SER A 330 14.80 19.49 14.79
CA SER A 330 15.16 19.71 13.39
C SER A 330 15.55 18.43 12.67
N LEU A 331 15.38 18.42 11.33
CA LEU A 331 15.71 17.30 10.46
C LEU A 331 16.58 17.78 9.28
N SER A 332 17.26 16.84 8.64
CA SER A 332 17.84 17.01 7.33
C SER A 332 16.84 16.60 6.25
N GLY A 333 16.83 17.30 5.12
CA GLY A 333 16.01 17.01 3.96
C GLY A 333 16.83 16.88 2.68
N THR A 334 16.74 15.76 1.99
CA THR A 334 17.22 15.63 0.61
C THR A 334 16.07 15.95 -0.32
N ILE A 335 16.29 16.92 -1.21
CA ILE A 335 15.30 17.40 -2.17
C ILE A 335 15.54 16.73 -3.52
N SER A 336 14.49 16.28 -4.20
CA SER A 336 14.61 15.68 -5.53
C SER A 336 13.34 15.82 -6.36
N ASP A 337 13.49 15.81 -7.67
CA ASP A 337 12.39 15.62 -8.61
C ASP A 337 12.29 14.13 -8.95
N ASN A 338 11.10 13.55 -8.74
CA ASN A 338 10.92 12.12 -8.80
C ASN A 338 10.01 11.70 -9.95
N THR A 339 10.44 10.67 -10.68
CA THR A 339 9.63 10.01 -11.71
C THR A 339 9.50 8.54 -11.34
N GLY A 340 8.29 8.03 -11.33
CA GLY A 340 7.99 6.63 -11.01
C GLY A 340 7.15 5.94 -12.06
N ILE A 341 7.35 4.65 -12.24
CA ILE A 341 6.48 3.77 -13.02
C ILE A 341 6.22 2.48 -12.25
N VAL A 342 5.01 1.96 -12.35
CA VAL A 342 4.65 0.61 -11.87
C VAL A 342 3.90 -0.10 -12.98
N LEU A 343 4.35 -1.30 -13.32
CA LEU A 343 3.71 -2.23 -14.24
C LEU A 343 3.44 -3.51 -13.46
N ALA A 344 2.19 -3.90 -13.33
CA ALA A 344 1.87 -5.08 -12.55
C ALA A 344 0.66 -5.83 -13.11
N ALA A 345 0.62 -7.13 -12.85
CA ALA A 345 -0.44 -8.01 -13.27
C ALA A 345 -0.70 -9.10 -12.23
N ARG A 346 -1.92 -9.63 -12.26
CA ARG A 346 -2.31 -10.84 -11.56
C ARG A 346 -3.11 -11.75 -12.49
N TYR A 347 -2.92 -13.04 -12.32
CA TYR A 347 -3.63 -14.07 -13.08
C TYR A 347 -4.31 -15.04 -12.13
N THR A 348 -5.63 -15.17 -12.26
CA THR A 348 -6.44 -16.08 -11.44
C THR A 348 -6.62 -17.41 -12.17
N TYR A 349 -6.19 -18.50 -11.54
CA TYR A 349 -6.37 -19.86 -12.02
C TYR A 349 -6.90 -20.75 -10.92
N GLU A 350 -8.17 -21.13 -11.03
CA GLU A 350 -8.90 -21.89 -10.00
C GLU A 350 -8.80 -21.24 -8.60
N ARG A 351 -8.07 -21.88 -7.69
CA ARG A 351 -7.84 -21.40 -6.31
C ARG A 351 -6.56 -20.62 -6.15
N PHE A 352 -5.79 -20.47 -7.23
CA PHE A 352 -4.56 -19.70 -7.24
C PHE A 352 -4.76 -18.31 -7.83
N ILE A 353 -4.06 -17.35 -7.27
CA ILE A 353 -3.83 -16.05 -7.87
C ILE A 353 -2.32 -15.86 -7.93
N PHE A 354 -1.78 -15.73 -9.13
CA PHE A 354 -0.36 -15.43 -9.35
C PHE A 354 -0.19 -13.93 -9.56
N PHE A 355 0.88 -13.38 -9.01
CA PHE A 355 1.19 -11.96 -9.08
C PHE A 355 2.56 -11.76 -9.67
N GLY A 356 2.74 -10.64 -10.38
CA GLY A 356 4.03 -10.18 -10.84
C GLY A 356 4.01 -8.71 -11.12
N GLY A 357 5.12 -8.04 -10.87
CA GLY A 357 5.22 -6.63 -11.13
C GLY A 357 6.64 -6.11 -11.18
N TYR A 358 6.76 -4.92 -11.76
CA TYR A 358 7.97 -4.14 -11.86
C TYR A 358 7.67 -2.70 -11.52
N ALA A 359 8.51 -2.13 -10.69
CA ALA A 359 8.46 -0.71 -10.40
C ALA A 359 9.86 -0.08 -10.56
N ALA A 360 9.90 1.14 -11.06
CA ALA A 360 11.12 1.94 -11.11
C ALA A 360 10.84 3.35 -10.59
N ALA A 361 11.74 3.85 -9.75
CA ALA A 361 11.73 5.22 -9.24
C ALA A 361 13.07 5.89 -9.54
N ARG A 362 13.01 7.01 -10.25
CA ARG A 362 14.14 7.88 -10.57
C ARG A 362 14.11 9.10 -9.67
N ASN A 363 15.18 9.37 -8.96
CA ASN A 363 15.44 10.61 -8.25
C ASN A 363 16.44 11.43 -9.05
N ALA A 364 16.05 12.63 -9.41
CA ALA A 364 16.89 13.60 -10.14
C ALA A 364 17.12 14.85 -9.29
N ASP A 365 18.08 15.66 -9.69
CA ASP A 365 18.27 16.99 -9.10
C ASP A 365 16.96 17.80 -9.18
N PRO A 366 16.61 18.53 -8.12
CA PRO A 366 15.41 19.35 -8.11
C PRO A 366 15.57 20.54 -9.08
N GLN A 367 14.54 20.79 -9.90
CA GLN A 367 14.53 21.98 -10.78
C GLN A 367 14.56 23.30 -9.99
N THR A 368 14.10 23.26 -8.74
CA THR A 368 14.09 24.40 -7.83
C THR A 368 14.72 24.00 -6.51
N THR A 369 15.79 24.67 -6.13
CA THR A 369 16.42 24.45 -4.84
C THR A 369 15.55 25.00 -3.72
N VAL A 370 15.60 24.35 -2.57
CA VAL A 370 14.84 24.72 -1.38
C VAL A 370 15.81 25.19 -0.30
N ALA A 371 15.56 26.38 0.23
CA ALA A 371 16.34 26.91 1.35
C ALA A 371 15.99 26.16 2.66
N PRO A 372 16.96 26.03 3.60
CA PRO A 372 16.69 25.45 4.91
C PRO A 372 15.74 26.32 5.72
N GLY A 373 15.18 25.75 6.79
CA GLY A 373 14.30 26.46 7.74
C GLY A 373 12.82 26.38 7.42
N PHE A 374 12.38 25.49 6.54
CA PHE A 374 10.95 25.30 6.29
C PHE A 374 10.35 24.15 7.13
N SER A 375 9.08 24.29 7.51
CA SER A 375 8.32 23.32 8.31
C SER A 375 7.14 22.76 7.49
N GLY A 376 7.41 21.81 6.62
CA GLY A 376 6.36 21.18 5.80
C GLY A 376 6.02 19.75 6.21
N LEU A 377 6.73 19.19 7.19
CA LEU A 377 6.63 17.78 7.57
C LEU A 377 6.14 17.66 9.03
N GLY A 378 4.83 17.73 9.23
CA GLY A 378 4.24 17.45 10.54
C GLY A 378 4.69 18.37 11.68
N GLY A 379 5.09 19.63 11.37
CA GLY A 379 5.58 20.60 12.36
C GLY A 379 7.08 20.53 12.64
N TYR A 380 7.81 19.60 12.02
CA TYR A 380 9.28 19.54 12.11
C TYR A 380 9.92 20.51 11.12
N VAL A 381 11.06 21.08 11.52
CA VAL A 381 11.83 22.01 10.69
C VAL A 381 12.89 21.23 9.93
N ILE A 382 12.94 21.39 8.61
CA ILE A 382 14.06 20.93 7.79
C ILE A 382 15.15 22.01 7.84
N SER A 383 16.05 21.91 8.82
CA SER A 383 17.09 22.89 9.05
C SER A 383 18.31 22.73 8.13
N VAL A 384 18.50 21.54 7.60
CA VAL A 384 19.57 21.21 6.64
C VAL A 384 18.96 20.67 5.36
N THR A 385 19.25 21.31 4.21
CA THR A 385 18.77 20.85 2.90
C THR A 385 19.93 20.37 2.02
N ASN A 386 19.72 19.24 1.37
CA ASN A 386 20.63 18.73 0.35
C ASN A 386 19.90 18.76 -1.02
N ASN A 387 20.20 19.79 -1.82
CA ASN A 387 19.62 19.96 -3.14
C ASN A 387 20.49 19.36 -4.27
N SER A 388 21.67 18.83 -3.94
CA SER A 388 22.66 18.35 -4.91
C SER A 388 22.99 16.86 -4.77
N ALA A 389 22.09 16.11 -4.12
CA ALA A 389 22.30 14.68 -3.88
C ALA A 389 22.45 13.88 -5.18
N PHE A 390 21.79 14.33 -6.25
CA PHE A 390 21.70 13.65 -7.53
C PHE A 390 22.28 14.47 -8.70
N GLN A 391 23.10 15.49 -8.40
CA GLN A 391 23.65 16.44 -9.40
C GLN A 391 24.57 15.80 -10.46
N TYR A 392 25.12 14.63 -10.18
CA TYR A 392 26.04 13.97 -11.13
C TYR A 392 25.32 12.89 -11.95
N HIS A 393 24.54 12.07 -11.28
CA HIS A 393 23.75 11.02 -11.90
C HIS A 393 22.47 10.82 -11.10
N ASP A 394 21.38 10.57 -11.81
CA ASP A 394 20.12 10.22 -11.18
C ASP A 394 20.25 8.90 -10.45
N ARG A 395 19.62 8.81 -9.30
CA ARG A 395 19.43 7.56 -8.60
C ARG A 395 18.23 6.86 -9.19
N VAL A 396 18.42 5.66 -9.71
CA VAL A 396 17.36 4.79 -10.20
C VAL A 396 17.25 3.58 -9.27
N ARG A 397 16.08 3.41 -8.68
CA ARG A 397 15.72 2.20 -7.93
C ARG A 397 14.70 1.42 -8.71
N GLN A 398 14.88 0.09 -8.78
CA GLN A 398 13.99 -0.83 -9.45
C GLN A 398 13.59 -1.91 -8.46
N VAL A 399 12.34 -2.37 -8.53
CA VAL A 399 11.87 -3.51 -7.75
C VAL A 399 11.10 -4.44 -8.67
N LEU A 400 11.49 -5.69 -8.64
CA LEU A 400 10.76 -6.81 -9.25
C LEU A 400 10.13 -7.61 -8.13
N TRP A 401 8.90 -8.04 -8.32
CA TRP A 401 8.25 -8.97 -7.41
C TRP A 401 7.44 -10.01 -8.13
N THR A 402 7.29 -11.15 -7.50
CA THR A 402 6.40 -12.21 -7.90
C THR A 402 5.87 -12.93 -6.67
N GLY A 403 4.76 -13.61 -6.82
CA GLY A 403 4.20 -14.39 -5.72
C GLY A 403 2.86 -15.00 -6.07
N PHE A 404 2.25 -15.61 -5.06
CA PHE A 404 0.97 -16.28 -5.21
C PHE A 404 0.12 -16.17 -3.96
N LYS A 405 -1.17 -16.35 -4.14
CA LYS A 405 -2.16 -16.70 -3.13
C LYS A 405 -2.81 -18.02 -3.51
N TYR A 406 -3.07 -18.85 -2.52
CA TYR A 406 -3.79 -20.09 -2.65
C TYR A 406 -4.89 -20.19 -1.61
N ALA A 407 -6.14 -20.16 -2.05
CA ALA A 407 -7.30 -20.41 -1.19
C ALA A 407 -7.51 -21.93 -1.06
N TYR A 408 -7.03 -22.51 0.04
CA TYR A 408 -7.25 -23.93 0.30
C TYR A 408 -8.76 -24.23 0.45
N ASP A 409 -9.45 -23.40 1.22
CA ASP A 409 -10.90 -23.37 1.37
C ASP A 409 -11.37 -21.93 1.67
N ASP A 410 -12.62 -21.75 2.12
CA ASP A 410 -13.18 -20.43 2.44
C ASP A 410 -12.56 -19.79 3.70
N ARG A 411 -11.80 -20.55 4.48
CA ARG A 411 -11.19 -20.12 5.75
C ARG A 411 -9.68 -20.08 5.74
N LEU A 412 -9.01 -20.89 4.93
CA LEU A 412 -7.57 -21.04 4.95
C LEU A 412 -6.95 -20.53 3.65
N GLU A 413 -6.13 -19.51 3.76
CA GLU A 413 -5.35 -18.93 2.68
C GLU A 413 -3.86 -19.06 2.97
N VAL A 414 -3.08 -19.37 1.94
CA VAL A 414 -1.61 -19.38 1.96
C VAL A 414 -1.13 -18.40 0.90
N ALA A 415 -0.24 -17.50 1.28
CA ALA A 415 0.36 -16.56 0.33
C ALA A 415 1.88 -16.55 0.46
N GLY A 416 2.57 -16.28 -0.64
CA GLY A 416 4.02 -16.17 -0.68
C GLY A 416 4.48 -15.11 -1.68
N GLY A 417 5.57 -14.41 -1.35
CA GLY A 417 6.14 -13.35 -2.17
C GLY A 417 7.65 -13.37 -2.20
N PHE A 418 8.21 -13.03 -3.35
CA PHE A 418 9.63 -12.76 -3.57
C PHE A 418 9.78 -11.34 -4.11
N TYR A 419 10.74 -10.59 -3.58
CA TYR A 419 10.99 -9.19 -3.90
C TYR A 419 12.49 -8.99 -4.13
N HIS A 420 12.84 -8.34 -5.24
CA HIS A 420 14.22 -8.02 -5.58
C HIS A 420 14.32 -6.54 -5.95
N ALA A 421 15.02 -5.77 -5.12
CA ALA A 421 15.23 -4.35 -5.33
C ALA A 421 16.68 -4.05 -5.69
N LEU A 422 16.86 -3.15 -6.65
CA LEU A 422 18.15 -2.73 -7.19
C LEU A 422 18.27 -1.21 -7.10
N GLN A 423 19.49 -0.71 -6.89
CA GLN A 423 19.83 0.68 -7.21
C GLN A 423 21.08 0.73 -8.07
N ASN A 424 21.19 1.77 -8.93
CA ASN A 424 22.41 2.06 -9.69
C ASN A 424 23.46 2.77 -8.83
N SER A 425 24.68 2.89 -9.35
CA SER A 425 25.66 3.86 -8.86
C SER A 425 25.32 5.25 -9.37
N TYR A 426 25.31 6.26 -8.47
CA TYR A 426 24.91 7.64 -8.82
C TYR A 426 25.84 8.74 -8.28
N GLY A 427 26.94 8.37 -7.64
CA GLY A 427 27.97 9.32 -7.21
C GLY A 427 28.80 9.88 -8.37
N LYS A 428 29.53 10.98 -8.13
CA LYS A 428 30.34 11.71 -9.13
C LYS A 428 31.29 10.80 -9.94
N ASN A 429 31.92 9.84 -9.27
CA ASN A 429 32.89 8.90 -9.88
C ASN A 429 32.37 7.46 -9.77
N GLY A 430 31.05 7.26 -9.89
CA GLY A 430 30.42 5.98 -9.60
C GLY A 430 30.27 5.77 -8.10
N CYS A 431 31.11 4.95 -7.47
CA CYS A 431 31.12 4.75 -6.04
C CYS A 431 32.55 4.65 -5.49
N ASN A 432 32.74 5.04 -4.24
CA ASN A 432 34.05 5.03 -3.57
C ASN A 432 34.40 3.65 -3.00
N THR A 433 33.39 2.95 -2.48
CA THR A 433 33.50 1.59 -1.94
C THR A 433 32.22 0.85 -2.27
N THR A 434 32.27 -0.49 -2.28
CA THR A 434 31.09 -1.32 -2.55
C THR A 434 29.90 -1.06 -1.59
N GLU A 435 30.18 -0.45 -0.44
CA GLU A 435 29.18 -0.18 0.61
C GLU A 435 28.79 1.30 0.72
N SER A 436 29.34 2.18 -0.11
CA SER A 436 28.88 3.59 -0.15
C SER A 436 27.44 3.64 -0.62
N ASN A 437 26.62 4.52 -0.02
CA ASN A 437 25.22 4.73 -0.39
C ASN A 437 25.01 5.18 -1.84
N THR A 438 26.07 5.69 -2.48
CA THR A 438 26.06 6.08 -3.90
C THR A 438 26.38 4.92 -4.85
N CYS A 439 26.76 3.76 -4.34
CA CYS A 439 27.06 2.57 -5.13
C CYS A 439 25.78 1.80 -5.51
N SER A 440 25.91 1.02 -6.58
CA SER A 440 24.90 0.00 -6.90
C SER A 440 24.79 -1.01 -5.76
N GLY A 441 23.60 -1.56 -5.61
CA GLY A 441 23.35 -2.55 -4.56
C GLY A 441 21.98 -3.18 -4.68
N THR A 442 21.75 -4.22 -3.87
CA THR A 442 20.51 -4.99 -3.87
C THR A 442 19.90 -5.08 -2.47
N PHE A 443 18.58 -5.18 -2.46
CA PHE A 443 17.80 -5.65 -1.33
C PHE A 443 16.91 -6.79 -1.83
N ASP A 444 16.96 -7.93 -1.15
CA ASP A 444 16.17 -9.10 -1.47
C ASP A 444 15.31 -9.50 -0.28
N ALA A 445 14.09 -9.97 -0.54
CA ALA A 445 13.24 -10.57 0.48
C ALA A 445 12.39 -11.71 -0.08
N ILE A 446 12.21 -12.74 0.74
CA ILE A 446 11.24 -13.81 0.51
C ILE A 446 10.37 -13.96 1.75
N SER A 447 9.08 -14.14 1.53
CA SER A 447 8.12 -14.26 2.63
C SER A 447 7.00 -15.24 2.32
N GLY A 448 6.38 -15.74 3.39
CA GLY A 448 5.19 -16.57 3.32
C GLY A 448 4.31 -16.35 4.55
N VAL A 449 3.01 -16.41 4.36
CA VAL A 449 2.01 -16.27 5.42
C VAL A 449 0.86 -17.25 5.21
N ILE A 450 0.36 -17.76 6.30
CA ILE A 450 -0.88 -18.54 6.39
C ILE A 450 -1.88 -17.70 7.18
N VAL A 451 -3.09 -17.53 6.65
CA VAL A 451 -4.18 -16.81 7.29
C VAL A 451 -5.35 -17.78 7.48
N TYR A 452 -5.80 -17.96 8.72
CA TYR A 452 -6.98 -18.74 9.06
C TYR A 452 -8.11 -17.81 9.51
N ARG A 453 -9.17 -17.75 8.73
CA ARG A 453 -10.38 -16.97 8.98
C ARG A 453 -11.29 -17.73 9.93
N ALA A 454 -11.20 -17.41 11.22
CA ALA A 454 -12.03 -18.06 12.25
C ALA A 454 -13.50 -17.61 12.15
N SER A 455 -13.76 -16.35 11.76
CA SER A 455 -15.06 -15.80 11.45
C SER A 455 -14.94 -14.74 10.35
N GLU A 456 -16.04 -14.12 9.92
CA GLU A 456 -16.01 -13.00 8.96
C GLU A 456 -15.21 -11.79 9.46
N LYS A 457 -15.06 -11.65 10.77
CA LYS A 457 -14.41 -10.52 11.44
C LYS A 457 -13.08 -10.86 12.09
N PHE A 458 -12.71 -12.14 12.21
CA PHE A 458 -11.56 -12.55 13.02
C PHE A 458 -10.65 -13.53 12.31
N ASP A 459 -9.40 -13.14 12.15
CA ASP A 459 -8.34 -13.94 11.55
C ASP A 459 -7.24 -14.27 12.56
N PHE A 460 -6.71 -15.50 12.46
CA PHE A 460 -5.38 -15.87 12.97
C PHE A 460 -4.40 -15.91 11.81
N TYR A 461 -3.18 -15.49 12.03
CA TYR A 461 -2.15 -15.60 11.00
C TYR A 461 -0.79 -15.97 11.58
N GLY A 462 0.04 -16.54 10.72
CA GLY A 462 1.44 -16.81 11.03
C GLY A 462 2.27 -16.90 9.77
N GLY A 463 3.47 -16.38 9.82
CA GLY A 463 4.34 -16.32 8.65
C GLY A 463 5.79 -16.01 8.98
N LEU A 464 6.57 -15.83 7.94
CA LEU A 464 8.00 -15.61 8.00
C LEU A 464 8.43 -14.66 6.88
N MET A 465 9.31 -13.71 7.19
CA MET A 465 10.09 -12.97 6.20
C MET A 465 11.58 -13.20 6.42
N TYR A 466 12.32 -13.47 5.34
CA TYR A 466 13.76 -13.36 5.26
C TYR A 466 14.12 -12.21 4.35
N SER A 467 15.00 -11.31 4.80
CA SER A 467 15.47 -10.17 4.01
C SER A 467 16.96 -9.98 4.11
N THR A 468 17.58 -9.45 3.04
CA THR A 468 19.03 -9.23 2.95
C THR A 468 19.37 -8.00 2.13
N VAL A 469 20.51 -7.40 2.40
CA VAL A 469 21.07 -6.23 1.70
C VAL A 469 22.50 -6.47 1.27
N ALA A 470 22.88 -5.92 0.11
CA ALA A 470 24.24 -6.01 -0.40
C ALA A 470 24.72 -4.71 -1.04
N ASN A 471 26.04 -4.51 -1.07
CA ASN A 471 26.73 -3.39 -1.69
C ASN A 471 26.17 -2.03 -1.21
N GLY A 472 25.87 -1.10 -2.11
CA GLY A 472 25.37 0.24 -1.78
C GLY A 472 24.07 0.26 -0.96
N TYR A 473 23.19 -0.74 -1.13
CA TYR A 473 22.02 -0.88 -0.29
C TYR A 473 22.36 -1.19 1.17
N ALA A 474 23.49 -1.85 1.41
CA ALA A 474 23.95 -2.20 2.75
C ALA A 474 24.64 -1.04 3.50
N SER A 475 24.78 0.12 2.86
CA SER A 475 25.43 1.29 3.47
C SER A 475 24.72 1.74 4.76
N GLY A 476 25.47 1.72 5.85
CA GLY A 476 24.96 2.06 7.19
C GLY A 476 24.14 0.97 7.86
N TYR A 477 24.07 -0.24 7.32
CA TYR A 477 23.46 -1.39 7.97
C TYR A 477 24.45 -2.09 8.90
N LEU A 478 24.01 -2.44 10.11
CA LEU A 478 24.83 -3.17 11.09
C LEU A 478 24.95 -4.66 10.73
N TYR A 479 23.91 -5.24 10.16
CA TYR A 479 23.83 -6.61 9.68
C TYR A 479 23.37 -6.66 8.24
N ARG A 480 23.57 -7.78 7.55
CA ARG A 480 23.24 -7.95 6.13
C ARG A 480 21.91 -8.68 5.88
N ASN A 481 21.38 -9.35 6.88
CA ASN A 481 20.16 -10.13 6.78
C ASN A 481 19.35 -10.09 8.07
N SER A 482 18.06 -10.43 7.95
CA SER A 482 17.17 -10.71 9.09
C SER A 482 16.20 -11.82 8.73
N VAL A 483 15.81 -12.61 9.74
CA VAL A 483 14.74 -13.61 9.71
C VAL A 483 13.70 -13.19 10.73
N ASP A 484 12.46 -13.03 10.33
CA ASP A 484 11.42 -12.40 11.13
C ASP A 484 10.13 -13.24 11.12
N PRO A 485 10.05 -14.37 11.87
CA PRO A 485 8.81 -15.10 12.08
C PRO A 485 7.83 -14.26 12.92
N THR A 486 6.57 -14.23 12.49
CA THR A 486 5.52 -13.42 13.10
C THR A 486 4.22 -14.20 13.16
N VAL A 487 3.54 -14.15 14.30
CA VAL A 487 2.19 -14.70 14.51
C VAL A 487 1.29 -13.64 15.14
N GLY A 488 0.01 -13.67 14.81
CA GLY A 488 -0.90 -12.69 15.36
C GLY A 488 -2.37 -12.96 15.07
N VAL A 489 -3.18 -11.99 15.44
CA VAL A 489 -4.61 -11.98 15.27
C VAL A 489 -5.05 -10.63 14.67
N ARG A 490 -6.10 -10.69 13.85
CA ARG A 490 -6.73 -9.50 13.30
C ARG A 490 -8.23 -9.55 13.51
N TYR A 491 -8.80 -8.44 13.97
CA TYR A 491 -10.23 -8.23 14.10
C TYR A 491 -10.67 -7.10 13.18
N LEU A 492 -11.73 -7.31 12.39
CA LEU A 492 -12.31 -6.34 11.46
C LEU A 492 -13.77 -6.06 11.84
N PHE A 493 -14.22 -4.81 11.74
CA PHE A 493 -15.59 -4.40 12.08
C PHE A 493 -16.14 -3.33 11.16
#